data_d204c9add07d036b4ed5735218cd1da9
#
_entry.id   d204c9add07d036b4ed5735218cd1da9
#
_cell.length_a   1.000
_cell.length_b   1.000
_cell.length_c   1.000
_cell.angle_alpha   90.00
_cell.angle_beta   90.00
_cell.angle_gamma   90.00
#
_symmetry.space_group_name_H-M   'P 1'
#
loop_
_entity.id
_entity.type
_entity.pdbx_description
1 polymer ?
#
loop_
_entity_poly.entity_id
_entity_poly.type
_entity_poly.pdbx_seq_one_letter_code
_entity_poly.pdbx_strand_id
1 'polypeptide(L)'
;LEISGWSEVEPVFLMGNHEQMMLRFLAEPEREARWLRVGGLQTLMSYGVSAASERGPEALAAAREALAEALGPHLDFVEATRFAHLSGNVLCVHAAADPALGPEDQDVGVLLWGHPDFLARPRADGLWVVHGHTVVEEPTIAGGRIAVDTGAYYSGRLTAVRLAPGEAPRFLTTLGG
;
A
#
# COMPACT_ATOMS: atom_id res chain seq x y z
N LEU A 1 10.00 10.69 -7.62
CA LEU A 1 8.78 11.50 -7.52
C LEU A 1 9.21 12.90 -7.06
N GLU A 2 9.46 13.82 -8.00
CA GLU A 2 9.56 15.23 -7.65
C GLU A 2 8.15 15.77 -7.43
N ILE A 3 7.75 15.92 -6.18
CA ILE A 3 6.57 16.70 -5.81
C ILE A 3 7.05 18.14 -5.72
N SER A 4 7.37 18.74 -6.89
CA SER A 4 7.80 20.12 -6.99
C SER A 4 6.65 21.06 -6.63
N GLY A 5 6.86 21.94 -5.64
CA GLY A 5 5.90 22.93 -5.19
C GLY A 5 5.22 22.66 -3.84
N TRP A 6 5.59 21.60 -3.10
CA TRP A 6 4.99 21.26 -1.81
C TRP A 6 5.90 21.63 -0.62
N SER A 7 6.51 22.81 -0.64
CA SER A 7 7.40 23.28 0.42
C SER A 7 6.73 23.46 1.80
N GLU A 8 5.40 23.38 1.86
CA GLU A 8 4.61 23.52 3.10
C GLU A 8 3.88 22.22 3.51
N VAL A 9 4.07 21.11 2.77
CA VAL A 9 3.38 19.85 3.04
C VAL A 9 4.40 18.77 3.36
N GLU A 10 4.23 18.09 4.49
CA GLU A 10 5.01 16.90 4.85
C GLU A 10 4.33 15.64 4.29
N PRO A 11 4.89 14.99 3.25
CA PRO A 11 4.32 13.78 2.71
C PRO A 11 4.61 12.60 3.64
N VAL A 12 3.60 11.76 3.88
CA VAL A 12 3.75 10.47 4.56
C VAL A 12 3.41 9.35 3.59
N PHE A 13 4.36 8.45 3.40
CA PHE A 13 4.20 7.30 2.52
C PHE A 13 3.93 6.04 3.33
N LEU A 14 2.94 5.27 2.91
CA LEU A 14 2.54 4.04 3.59
C LEU A 14 3.00 2.81 2.82
N MET A 15 3.49 1.82 3.58
CA MET A 15 3.84 0.50 3.08
C MET A 15 2.58 -0.24 2.64
N GLY A 16 2.58 -0.80 1.43
CA GLY A 16 1.61 -1.78 0.99
C GLY A 16 2.13 -3.21 1.13
N ASN A 17 1.23 -4.18 0.96
CA ASN A 17 1.60 -5.59 1.00
C ASN A 17 2.56 -5.98 -0.15
N HIS A 18 2.48 -5.33 -1.30
CA HIS A 18 3.39 -5.58 -2.43
C HIS A 18 4.80 -5.06 -2.16
N GLU A 19 4.95 -3.89 -1.56
CA GLU A 19 6.24 -3.36 -1.12
C GLU A 19 6.85 -4.29 -0.06
N GLN A 20 6.07 -4.74 0.91
CA GLN A 20 6.55 -5.71 1.90
C GLN A 20 7.00 -7.03 1.27
N MET A 21 6.24 -7.57 0.31
CA MET A 21 6.63 -8.79 -0.40
C MET A 21 7.89 -8.59 -1.21
N MET A 22 8.10 -7.44 -1.85
CA MET A 22 9.33 -7.09 -2.55
C MET A 22 10.53 -7.08 -1.61
N LEU A 23 10.42 -6.41 -0.46
CA LEU A 23 11.50 -6.39 0.54
C LEU A 23 11.81 -7.79 1.08
N ARG A 24 10.79 -8.62 1.31
CA ARG A 24 10.99 -10.02 1.70
C ARG A 24 11.63 -10.86 0.60
N PHE A 25 11.28 -10.62 -0.66
CA PHE A 25 11.92 -11.27 -1.79
C PHE A 25 13.41 -10.87 -1.90
N LEU A 26 13.75 -9.63 -1.64
CA LEU A 26 15.15 -9.18 -1.58
C LEU A 26 15.93 -9.87 -0.44
N ALA A 27 15.27 -10.16 0.68
CA ALA A 27 15.89 -10.86 1.80
C ALA A 27 15.97 -12.38 1.59
N GLU A 28 14.87 -13.02 1.19
CA GLU A 28 14.71 -14.47 1.08
C GLU A 28 13.95 -14.85 -0.21
N PRO A 29 14.59 -14.82 -1.40
CA PRO A 29 13.91 -14.94 -2.69
C PRO A 29 13.18 -16.27 -2.89
N GLU A 30 13.72 -17.38 -2.37
CA GLU A 30 13.08 -18.69 -2.49
C GLU A 30 11.79 -18.77 -1.68
N ARG A 31 11.78 -18.20 -0.48
CA ARG A 31 10.63 -18.19 0.43
C ARG A 31 9.51 -17.29 -0.08
N GLU A 32 9.84 -16.18 -0.70
CA GLU A 32 8.90 -15.19 -1.22
C GLU A 32 8.68 -15.25 -2.74
N ALA A 33 9.09 -16.34 -3.40
CA ALA A 33 8.88 -16.54 -4.84
C ALA A 33 7.41 -16.40 -5.29
N ARG A 34 6.45 -16.57 -4.37
CA ARG A 34 5.03 -16.34 -4.63
C ARG A 34 4.72 -14.90 -5.06
N TRP A 35 5.52 -13.90 -4.61
CA TRP A 35 5.38 -12.51 -5.01
C TRP A 35 5.44 -12.34 -6.52
N LEU A 36 6.30 -13.10 -7.20
CA LEU A 36 6.43 -13.06 -8.66
C LEU A 36 5.10 -13.34 -9.38
N ARG A 37 4.20 -14.14 -8.78
CA ARG A 37 2.91 -14.52 -9.38
C ARG A 37 1.79 -13.52 -9.13
N VAL A 38 2.00 -12.58 -8.19
CA VAL A 38 0.97 -11.62 -7.76
C VAL A 38 1.40 -10.17 -8.00
N GLY A 39 2.20 -9.91 -9.02
CA GLY A 39 2.64 -8.56 -9.42
C GLY A 39 4.16 -8.37 -9.42
N GLY A 40 4.93 -9.25 -8.79
CA GLY A 40 6.39 -9.14 -8.74
C GLY A 40 7.06 -9.21 -10.10
N LEU A 41 6.55 -10.01 -11.04
CA LEU A 41 7.06 -10.04 -12.41
C LEU A 41 6.92 -8.70 -13.11
N GLN A 42 5.79 -8.02 -12.93
CA GLN A 42 5.56 -6.69 -13.49
C GLN A 42 6.52 -5.68 -12.87
N THR A 43 6.77 -5.77 -11.57
CA THR A 43 7.77 -4.94 -10.89
C THR A 43 9.17 -5.20 -11.44
N LEU A 44 9.62 -6.46 -11.54
CA LEU A 44 10.91 -6.80 -12.15
C LEU A 44 11.04 -6.20 -13.54
N MET A 45 10.04 -6.39 -14.40
CA MET A 45 10.02 -5.85 -15.76
C MET A 45 10.12 -4.33 -15.81
N SER A 46 9.45 -3.62 -14.89
CA SER A 46 9.51 -2.16 -14.80
C SER A 46 10.91 -1.63 -14.45
N TYR A 47 11.72 -2.45 -13.78
CA TYR A 47 13.14 -2.19 -13.51
C TYR A 47 14.09 -2.79 -14.55
N GLY A 48 13.58 -3.34 -15.65
CA GLY A 48 14.39 -3.95 -16.71
C GLY A 48 14.98 -5.31 -16.32
N VAL A 49 14.53 -5.91 -15.22
CA VAL A 49 14.98 -7.23 -14.78
C VAL A 49 14.21 -8.32 -15.52
N SER A 50 14.93 -9.28 -16.10
CA SER A 50 14.32 -10.36 -16.89
C SER A 50 13.41 -11.26 -16.07
N ALA A 51 12.21 -11.50 -16.57
CA ALA A 51 11.22 -12.42 -15.99
C ALA A 51 11.56 -13.92 -16.15
N ALA A 52 12.67 -14.27 -16.84
CA ALA A 52 13.11 -15.66 -17.02
C ALA A 52 13.50 -16.38 -15.73
N SER A 53 13.44 -15.70 -14.63
CA SER A 53 13.94 -16.04 -13.31
C SER A 53 12.97 -16.83 -12.40
N GLU A 54 11.84 -17.32 -12.90
CA GLU A 54 10.93 -18.14 -12.08
C GLU A 54 11.38 -19.60 -11.85
N ARG A 55 12.51 -20.02 -12.43
CA ARG A 55 12.88 -21.44 -12.48
C ARG A 55 14.16 -21.74 -11.70
N GLY A 56 13.98 -22.07 -10.42
CA GLY A 56 15.03 -22.58 -9.55
C GLY A 56 15.74 -21.52 -8.71
N PRO A 57 16.47 -21.96 -7.68
CA PRO A 57 17.10 -21.07 -6.68
C PRO A 57 18.12 -20.09 -7.28
N GLU A 58 18.93 -20.55 -8.23
CA GLU A 58 19.95 -19.72 -8.87
C GLU A 58 19.35 -18.56 -9.68
N ALA A 59 18.24 -18.84 -10.40
CA ALA A 59 17.55 -17.82 -11.16
C ALA A 59 16.84 -16.80 -10.25
N LEU A 60 16.30 -17.24 -9.12
CA LEU A 60 15.72 -16.35 -8.11
C LEU A 60 16.78 -15.46 -7.47
N ALA A 61 17.96 -16.03 -7.16
CA ALA A 61 19.08 -15.26 -6.61
C ALA A 61 19.57 -14.20 -7.61
N ALA A 62 19.70 -14.55 -8.89
CA ALA A 62 20.11 -13.62 -9.93
C ALA A 62 19.08 -12.48 -10.12
N ALA A 63 17.78 -12.81 -10.10
CA ALA A 63 16.70 -11.81 -10.18
C ALA A 63 16.72 -10.86 -8.98
N ARG A 64 16.95 -11.39 -7.78
CA ARG A 64 17.07 -10.60 -6.54
C ARG A 64 18.24 -9.63 -6.61
N GLU A 65 19.42 -10.07 -7.07
CA GLU A 65 20.60 -9.23 -7.21
C GLU A 65 20.37 -8.11 -8.23
N ALA A 66 19.84 -8.47 -9.41
CA ALA A 66 19.53 -7.51 -10.44
C ALA A 66 18.47 -6.47 -9.99
N LEU A 67 17.44 -6.90 -9.24
CA LEU A 67 16.45 -5.98 -8.68
C LEU A 67 17.06 -5.06 -7.63
N ALA A 68 17.89 -5.60 -6.72
CA ALA A 68 18.53 -4.79 -5.69
C ALA A 68 19.43 -3.69 -6.30
N GLU A 69 20.16 -4.00 -7.36
CA GLU A 69 20.97 -3.02 -8.09
C GLU A 69 20.07 -1.98 -8.80
N ALA A 70 19.02 -2.44 -9.49
CA ALA A 70 18.15 -1.56 -10.27
C ALA A 70 17.28 -0.62 -9.40
N LEU A 71 16.92 -1.03 -8.19
CA LEU A 71 16.17 -0.19 -7.24
C LEU A 71 16.96 1.05 -6.83
N GLY A 72 18.27 0.95 -6.59
CA GLY A 72 19.08 2.08 -6.17
C GLY A 72 18.41 2.85 -4.99
N PRO A 73 18.23 4.19 -5.12
CA PRO A 73 17.62 4.99 -4.06
C PRO A 73 16.12 4.70 -3.80
N HIS A 74 15.46 3.95 -4.68
CA HIS A 74 14.07 3.54 -4.45
C HIS A 74 13.98 2.52 -3.29
N LEU A 75 15.04 1.75 -3.04
CA LEU A 75 15.06 0.81 -1.92
C LEU A 75 14.96 1.56 -0.57
N ASP A 76 15.81 2.57 -0.38
CA ASP A 76 15.79 3.42 0.84
C ASP A 76 14.42 4.09 1.02
N PHE A 77 13.82 4.55 -0.09
CA PHE A 77 12.48 5.14 -0.06
C PHE A 77 11.42 4.14 0.42
N VAL A 78 11.42 2.92 -0.11
CA VAL A 78 10.44 1.89 0.28
C VAL A 78 10.67 1.46 1.73
N GLU A 79 11.90 1.27 2.17
CA GLU A 79 12.23 0.91 3.55
C GLU A 79 11.83 2.01 4.57
N ALA A 80 11.84 3.27 4.16
CA ALA A 80 11.42 4.39 4.99
C ALA A 80 9.89 4.58 5.10
N THR A 81 9.09 3.80 4.37
CA THR A 81 7.61 3.90 4.45
C THR A 81 7.08 3.43 5.80
N ARG A 82 5.94 3.99 6.22
CA ARG A 82 5.28 3.68 7.48
C ARG A 82 4.14 2.69 7.26
N PHE A 83 3.78 1.91 8.25
CA PHE A 83 2.63 0.98 8.17
C PHE A 83 1.29 1.68 8.40
N ALA A 84 1.30 2.77 9.16
CA ALA A 84 0.11 3.57 9.45
C ALA A 84 0.49 5.04 9.65
N HIS A 85 -0.49 5.91 9.50
CA HIS A 85 -0.36 7.34 9.83
C HIS A 85 -1.64 7.82 10.51
N LEU A 86 -1.50 8.40 11.70
CA LEU A 86 -2.60 9.01 12.44
C LEU A 86 -2.51 10.55 12.33
N SER A 87 -3.60 11.16 11.85
CA SER A 87 -3.75 12.61 11.78
C SER A 87 -5.09 13.02 12.41
N GLY A 88 -5.05 13.62 13.58
CA GLY A 88 -6.25 13.91 14.36
C GLY A 88 -7.04 12.63 14.67
N ASN A 89 -8.27 12.53 14.18
CA ASN A 89 -9.10 11.34 14.33
C ASN A 89 -9.16 10.46 13.07
N VAL A 90 -8.18 10.57 12.17
CA VAL A 90 -8.09 9.80 10.94
C VAL A 90 -6.86 8.93 10.95
N LEU A 91 -7.04 7.61 10.91
CA LEU A 91 -6.00 6.60 10.75
C LEU A 91 -5.93 6.20 9.28
N CYS A 92 -4.78 6.43 8.64
CA CYS A 92 -4.51 6.00 7.26
C CYS A 92 -3.70 4.71 7.30
N VAL A 93 -4.15 3.69 6.57
CA VAL A 93 -3.52 2.37 6.48
C VAL A 93 -3.61 1.83 5.06
N HIS A 94 -2.80 0.82 4.72
CA HIS A 94 -2.90 0.20 3.41
C HIS A 94 -4.21 -0.61 3.25
N ALA A 95 -4.49 -1.57 4.16
CA ALA A 95 -5.60 -2.51 3.97
C ALA A 95 -6.71 -2.40 5.03
N ALA A 96 -6.37 -2.48 6.32
CA ALA A 96 -7.35 -2.51 7.39
C ALA A 96 -6.74 -2.09 8.74
N ALA A 97 -7.60 -1.96 9.75
CA ALA A 97 -7.22 -1.87 11.14
C ALA A 97 -8.15 -2.76 11.97
N ASP A 98 -7.63 -3.46 12.98
CA ASP A 98 -8.46 -4.20 13.94
C ASP A 98 -9.35 -3.19 14.69
N PRO A 99 -10.68 -3.33 14.62
CA PRO A 99 -11.58 -2.38 15.28
C PRO A 99 -11.55 -2.44 16.81
N ALA A 100 -10.96 -3.48 17.39
CA ALA A 100 -10.88 -3.67 18.83
C ALA A 100 -9.59 -3.08 19.45
N LEU A 101 -8.59 -2.74 18.63
CA LEU A 101 -7.28 -2.27 19.08
C LEU A 101 -7.08 -0.78 18.81
N GLY A 102 -6.28 -0.11 19.66
CA GLY A 102 -5.83 1.26 19.46
C GLY A 102 -4.94 1.39 18.21
N PRO A 103 -4.71 2.62 17.71
CA PRO A 103 -3.88 2.84 16.52
C PRO A 103 -2.43 2.39 16.70
N GLU A 104 -1.91 2.44 17.93
CA GLU A 104 -0.52 2.06 18.26
C GLU A 104 -0.35 0.53 18.47
N ASP A 105 -1.46 -0.21 18.67
CA ASP A 105 -1.46 -1.64 18.99
C ASP A 105 -1.77 -2.51 17.77
N GLN A 106 -1.85 -1.92 16.58
CA GLN A 106 -2.22 -2.61 15.36
C GLN A 106 -1.14 -3.60 14.90
N ASP A 107 -1.56 -4.81 14.54
CA ASP A 107 -0.66 -5.80 13.92
C ASP A 107 -0.33 -5.40 12.47
N VAL A 108 0.94 -5.49 12.10
CA VAL A 108 1.42 -5.15 10.74
C VAL A 108 0.75 -6.00 9.67
N GLY A 109 0.48 -7.28 9.95
CA GLY A 109 -0.25 -8.15 9.03
C GLY A 109 -1.66 -7.66 8.76
N VAL A 110 -2.35 -7.16 9.80
CA VAL A 110 -3.69 -6.54 9.67
C VAL A 110 -3.61 -5.29 8.81
N LEU A 111 -2.67 -4.40 9.09
CA LEU A 111 -2.49 -3.14 8.35
C LEU A 111 -2.24 -3.37 6.85
N LEU A 112 -1.56 -4.46 6.49
CA LEU A 112 -1.15 -4.78 5.12
C LEU A 112 -2.08 -5.74 4.36
N TRP A 113 -2.81 -6.60 5.07
CA TRP A 113 -3.55 -7.70 4.43
C TRP A 113 -5.03 -7.74 4.76
N GLY A 114 -5.48 -7.01 5.78
CA GLY A 114 -6.87 -6.98 6.18
C GLY A 114 -7.17 -7.65 7.51
N HIS A 115 -8.39 -7.48 7.98
CA HIS A 115 -8.93 -8.09 9.19
C HIS A 115 -10.38 -8.53 8.97
N PRO A 116 -10.82 -9.72 9.41
CA PRO A 116 -12.16 -10.23 9.17
C PRO A 116 -13.27 -9.32 9.72
N ASP A 117 -13.04 -8.71 10.88
CA ASP A 117 -14.01 -7.82 11.51
C ASP A 117 -13.98 -6.39 10.98
N PHE A 118 -13.01 -6.02 10.16
CA PHE A 118 -12.79 -4.64 9.74
C PHE A 118 -14.02 -4.02 9.07
N LEU A 119 -14.65 -4.72 8.16
CA LEU A 119 -15.86 -4.24 7.48
C LEU A 119 -17.14 -4.53 8.28
N ALA A 120 -17.12 -5.53 9.16
CA ALA A 120 -18.29 -5.98 9.91
C ALA A 120 -18.56 -5.18 11.19
N ARG A 121 -17.50 -4.68 11.84
CA ARG A 121 -17.58 -4.02 13.15
C ARG A 121 -17.07 -2.59 13.06
N PRO A 122 -17.88 -1.58 13.42
CA PRO A 122 -17.38 -0.21 13.55
C PRO A 122 -16.43 -0.10 14.74
N ARG A 123 -15.49 0.84 14.66
CA ARG A 123 -14.64 1.23 15.80
C ARG A 123 -15.46 1.97 16.84
N ALA A 124 -15.11 1.78 18.12
CA ALA A 124 -15.77 2.46 19.24
C ALA A 124 -15.00 3.72 19.73
N ASP A 125 -13.78 3.92 19.24
CA ASP A 125 -12.89 5.01 19.67
C ASP A 125 -13.10 6.34 18.88
N GLY A 126 -14.03 6.37 17.92
CA GLY A 126 -14.30 7.54 17.12
C GLY A 126 -13.32 7.83 15.98
N LEU A 127 -12.33 6.95 15.78
CA LEU A 127 -11.40 7.07 14.65
C LEU A 127 -12.08 6.69 13.33
N TRP A 128 -11.77 7.46 12.30
CA TRP A 128 -12.02 7.11 10.91
C TRP A 128 -10.81 6.38 10.34
N VAL A 129 -11.04 5.41 9.46
CA VAL A 129 -9.96 4.67 8.79
C VAL A 129 -10.04 4.92 7.28
N VAL A 130 -8.99 5.53 6.72
CA VAL A 130 -8.80 5.63 5.26
C VAL A 130 -7.96 4.44 4.82
N HIS A 131 -8.45 3.69 3.83
CA HIS A 131 -7.80 2.45 3.39
C HIS A 131 -7.93 2.19 1.89
N GLY A 132 -7.06 1.35 1.36
CA GLY A 132 -7.06 0.77 0.02
C GLY A 132 -7.12 -0.75 0.04
N HIS A 133 -6.27 -1.41 -0.76
CA HIS A 133 -6.07 -2.86 -0.88
C HIS A 133 -7.30 -3.64 -1.38
N THR A 134 -8.46 -3.41 -0.79
CA THR A 134 -9.72 -3.98 -1.27
C THR A 134 -10.31 -3.03 -2.30
N VAL A 135 -10.30 -3.47 -3.56
CA VAL A 135 -10.79 -2.64 -4.66
C VAL A 135 -12.30 -2.45 -4.56
N VAL A 136 -12.74 -1.20 -4.71
CA VAL A 136 -14.14 -0.79 -4.80
C VAL A 136 -14.42 -0.15 -6.16
N GLU A 137 -15.63 -0.32 -6.69
CA GLU A 137 -16.01 0.29 -7.96
C GLU A 137 -16.01 1.82 -7.87
N GLU A 138 -16.59 2.34 -6.79
CA GLU A 138 -16.57 3.75 -6.45
C GLU A 138 -16.07 3.96 -5.02
N PRO A 139 -15.37 5.07 -4.72
CA PRO A 139 -14.92 5.33 -3.37
C PRO A 139 -16.11 5.44 -2.41
N THR A 140 -16.00 4.88 -1.22
CA THR A 140 -17.11 4.77 -0.28
C THR A 140 -16.78 5.34 1.09
N ILE A 141 -17.82 5.83 1.77
CA ILE A 141 -17.79 6.26 3.17
C ILE A 141 -18.85 5.47 3.92
N ALA A 142 -18.45 4.57 4.79
CA ALA A 142 -19.39 3.75 5.55
C ALA A 142 -18.81 3.30 6.90
N GLY A 143 -19.59 3.39 7.97
CA GLY A 143 -19.24 2.84 9.28
C GLY A 143 -17.89 3.29 9.84
N GLY A 144 -17.52 4.57 9.66
CA GLY A 144 -16.23 5.12 10.10
C GLY A 144 -15.04 4.75 9.20
N ARG A 145 -15.28 4.29 7.97
CA ARG A 145 -14.25 3.90 6.99
C ARG A 145 -14.42 4.66 5.69
N ILE A 146 -13.30 4.93 5.03
CA ILE A 146 -13.23 5.59 3.73
C ILE A 146 -12.35 4.72 2.83
N ALA A 147 -12.98 4.03 1.86
CA ALA A 147 -12.28 3.21 0.89
C ALA A 147 -11.93 4.05 -0.35
N VAL A 148 -10.65 4.06 -0.73
CA VAL A 148 -10.15 4.88 -1.85
C VAL A 148 -9.49 4.07 -2.96
N ASP A 149 -9.40 2.74 -2.85
CA ASP A 149 -8.79 1.93 -3.90
C ASP A 149 -9.79 1.63 -5.02
N THR A 150 -9.66 2.32 -6.12
CA THR A 150 -10.48 2.11 -7.32
C THR A 150 -9.78 1.27 -8.38
N GLY A 151 -8.75 0.50 -7.99
CA GLY A 151 -8.05 -0.46 -8.84
C GLY A 151 -7.24 0.19 -9.95
N ALA A 152 -6.50 1.26 -9.65
CA ALA A 152 -5.76 2.06 -10.64
C ALA A 152 -4.88 1.23 -11.57
N TYR A 153 -4.33 0.10 -11.10
CA TYR A 153 -3.45 -0.78 -11.88
C TYR A 153 -4.12 -1.42 -13.10
N TYR A 154 -5.48 -1.53 -13.11
CA TYR A 154 -6.23 -2.04 -14.25
C TYR A 154 -7.28 -1.06 -14.76
N SER A 155 -7.85 -0.21 -13.90
CA SER A 155 -8.89 0.75 -14.26
C SER A 155 -8.34 2.07 -14.79
N GLY A 156 -7.05 2.36 -14.53
CA GLY A 156 -6.46 3.68 -14.77
C GLY A 156 -6.97 4.77 -13.79
N ARG A 157 -7.93 4.46 -12.93
CA ARG A 157 -8.53 5.41 -11.99
C ARG A 157 -7.79 5.40 -10.66
N LEU A 158 -7.03 6.46 -10.39
CA LEU A 158 -6.44 6.71 -9.09
C LEU A 158 -7.34 7.65 -8.29
N THR A 159 -7.71 7.26 -7.08
CA THR A 159 -8.59 8.03 -6.22
C THR A 159 -7.87 8.55 -4.98
N ALA A 160 -8.13 9.80 -4.64
CA ALA A 160 -7.71 10.44 -3.40
C ALA A 160 -8.93 10.98 -2.65
N VAL A 161 -8.82 11.13 -1.35
CA VAL A 161 -9.80 11.82 -0.51
C VAL A 161 -9.15 13.03 0.16
N ARG A 162 -9.78 14.20 0.04
CA ARG A 162 -9.44 15.38 0.83
C ARG A 162 -10.29 15.38 2.09
N LEU A 163 -9.62 15.47 3.23
CA LEU A 163 -10.24 15.60 4.55
C LEU A 163 -9.80 16.92 5.19
N ALA A 164 -10.75 17.64 5.78
CA ALA A 164 -10.46 18.85 6.53
C ALA A 164 -11.45 18.99 7.70
N PRO A 165 -11.03 19.58 8.84
CA PRO A 165 -11.90 19.77 9.98
C PRO A 165 -13.17 20.56 9.62
N GLY A 166 -14.33 20.02 9.99
CA GLY A 166 -15.62 20.67 9.73
C GLY A 166 -16.13 20.62 8.29
N GLU A 167 -15.42 19.99 7.37
CA GLU A 167 -15.84 19.81 5.99
C GLU A 167 -16.24 18.35 5.70
N ALA A 168 -17.15 18.17 4.75
CA ALA A 168 -17.44 16.84 4.23
C ALA A 168 -16.24 16.32 3.41
N PRO A 169 -15.93 15.01 3.48
CA PRO A 169 -14.91 14.41 2.64
C PRO A 169 -15.17 14.67 1.15
N ARG A 170 -14.10 14.96 0.40
CA ARG A 170 -14.18 15.17 -1.05
C ARG A 170 -13.27 14.20 -1.77
N PHE A 171 -13.83 13.41 -2.66
CA PHE A 171 -13.05 12.52 -3.53
C PHE A 171 -12.55 13.26 -4.76
N LEU A 172 -11.33 12.93 -5.15
CA LEU A 172 -10.65 13.36 -6.38
C LEU A 172 -10.23 12.08 -7.11
N THR A 173 -10.61 11.95 -8.36
CA THR A 173 -10.29 10.75 -9.15
C THR A 173 -9.69 11.17 -10.48
N THR A 174 -8.61 10.50 -10.90
CA THR A 174 -8.10 10.66 -12.26
C THR A 174 -9.15 10.13 -13.24
N LEU A 175 -9.22 10.77 -14.42
CA LEU A 175 -10.03 10.19 -15.51
C LEU A 175 -9.39 8.86 -15.89
N GLY A 176 -10.13 7.78 -15.79
CA GLY A 176 -9.77 6.50 -16.36
C GLY A 176 -9.62 6.65 -17.87
N GLY A 177 -8.58 6.03 -18.42
CA GLY A 177 -8.33 6.00 -19.86
C GLY A 177 -9.32 5.10 -20.59
#